data_93e10fb16b21573f9c8f7cbbb196044c
#
_entry.id   93e10fb16b21573f9c8f7cbbb196044c
#
_cell.length_a   1.000
_cell.length_b   1.000
_cell.length_c   1.000
_cell.angle_alpha   90.00
_cell.angle_beta   90.00
_cell.angle_gamma   90.00
#
_symmetry.space_group_name_H-M   'P 1'
#
loop_
_entity.id
_entity.type
_entity.pdbx_description
1 polymer ?
#
loop_
_entity_poly.entity_id
_entity_poly.type
_entity_poly.pdbx_seq_one_letter_code
_entity_poly.pdbx_strand_id
1 'polypeptide(L)'
;MKIFRAVLAAALCLTVFSGCGPNAENTKPANDDKAFLTITDDTGRTVVLPEKPERVVSLATSYLNMIDAVGGKIVGRASSKIGEMPEAMKNVPEVGFVYNINMESLIGLKPDLVIANKNQHEKFLPLLESNKIHVIAINPKTYDEVKDKLILMGKIYGVPEKGEAAAAKLDQQVKAVTEK
;
A
#
# COMPACT_ATOMS: atom_id res chain seq x y z
N MET A 1 -63.23 -23.56 -47.01
CA MET A 1 -64.00 -24.70 -46.45
C MET A 1 -63.46 -24.96 -45.06
N LYS A 2 -64.32 -24.72 -44.04
CA LYS A 2 -64.32 -25.25 -42.66
C LYS A 2 -63.18 -24.71 -41.74
N ILE A 3 -63.42 -23.72 -40.87
CA ILE A 3 -64.25 -23.72 -39.64
C ILE A 3 -63.54 -24.28 -38.41
N PHE A 4 -63.54 -23.44 -37.37
CA PHE A 4 -63.59 -23.73 -35.93
C PHE A 4 -62.22 -23.87 -35.20
N ARG A 5 -61.98 -23.35 -34.07
CA ARG A 5 -62.78 -22.72 -32.98
C ARG A 5 -61.83 -22.01 -32.03
N ALA A 6 -62.33 -20.88 -31.54
CA ALA A 6 -61.83 -20.17 -30.40
C ALA A 6 -61.81 -21.05 -29.12
N VAL A 7 -60.79 -20.89 -28.27
CA VAL A 7 -60.92 -20.97 -26.82
C VAL A 7 -60.13 -19.86 -26.17
N LEU A 8 -60.88 -19.04 -25.49
CA LEU A 8 -60.53 -17.97 -24.57
C LEU A 8 -60.04 -18.61 -23.26
N ALA A 9 -58.89 -18.23 -22.78
CA ALA A 9 -58.55 -18.41 -21.37
C ALA A 9 -57.75 -17.22 -20.89
N ALA A 10 -58.43 -16.39 -20.13
CA ALA A 10 -57.84 -15.32 -19.29
C ALA A 10 -57.08 -15.97 -18.14
N ALA A 11 -55.84 -15.54 -17.92
CA ALA A 11 -55.10 -15.78 -16.70
C ALA A 11 -54.20 -14.58 -16.38
N LEU A 12 -54.73 -13.73 -15.58
CA LEU A 12 -54.26 -13.14 -14.35
C LEU A 12 -52.79 -12.69 -14.33
N CYS A 13 -52.59 -11.36 -14.53
CA CYS A 13 -51.40 -10.64 -14.19
C CYS A 13 -51.13 -10.72 -12.70
N LEU A 14 -50.09 -11.44 -12.29
CA LEU A 14 -49.43 -11.28 -11.01
C LEU A 14 -48.16 -10.48 -11.27
N THR A 15 -48.21 -9.17 -11.02
CA THR A 15 -47.06 -8.28 -10.95
C THR A 15 -46.34 -8.54 -9.63
N VAL A 16 -45.24 -9.28 -9.73
CA VAL A 16 -44.31 -9.38 -8.59
C VAL A 16 -43.41 -8.15 -8.66
N PHE A 17 -43.67 -7.20 -7.77
CA PHE A 17 -42.75 -6.11 -7.45
C PHE A 17 -41.55 -6.72 -6.72
N SER A 18 -40.51 -7.07 -7.46
CA SER A 18 -39.20 -7.39 -6.89
C SER A 18 -38.50 -6.07 -6.60
N GLY A 19 -38.43 -5.71 -5.31
CA GLY A 19 -37.70 -4.58 -4.83
C GLY A 19 -36.22 -4.65 -5.21
N CYS A 20 -35.74 -3.65 -5.92
CA CYS A 20 -34.32 -3.32 -6.02
C CYS A 20 -33.82 -2.84 -4.65
N GLY A 21 -33.25 -3.75 -3.86
CA GLY A 21 -32.34 -3.39 -2.80
C GLY A 21 -31.00 -2.99 -3.43
N PRO A 22 -30.27 -2.00 -2.89
CA PRO A 22 -28.93 -1.71 -3.36
C PRO A 22 -28.05 -2.91 -3.01
N ASN A 23 -27.74 -3.70 -4.03
CA ASN A 23 -26.64 -4.64 -3.96
C ASN A 23 -25.37 -3.82 -3.73
N ALA A 24 -24.84 -3.85 -2.51
CA ALA A 24 -23.43 -3.61 -2.30
C ALA A 24 -22.70 -4.69 -3.10
N GLU A 25 -22.27 -4.36 -4.28
CA GLU A 25 -21.33 -5.19 -5.04
C GLU A 25 -20.07 -5.31 -4.19
N ASN A 26 -20.02 -6.44 -3.51
CA ASN A 26 -18.81 -6.96 -2.92
C ASN A 26 -17.89 -7.32 -4.11
N THR A 27 -17.17 -6.32 -4.61
CA THR A 27 -16.13 -6.51 -5.62
C THR A 27 -15.07 -7.39 -4.98
N LYS A 28 -15.22 -8.69 -5.17
CA LYS A 28 -14.18 -9.69 -4.91
C LYS A 28 -12.92 -9.21 -5.64
N PRO A 29 -11.79 -9.00 -4.95
CA PRO A 29 -10.57 -8.54 -5.60
C PRO A 29 -10.18 -9.53 -6.70
N ALA A 30 -9.91 -9.00 -7.88
CA ALA A 30 -9.52 -9.77 -9.05
C ALA A 30 -8.21 -10.52 -8.76
N ASN A 31 -8.25 -11.84 -8.98
CA ASN A 31 -7.12 -12.75 -9.19
C ASN A 31 -5.84 -12.46 -8.37
N ASP A 32 -5.86 -12.87 -7.11
CA ASP A 32 -4.76 -12.77 -6.15
C ASP A 32 -3.62 -13.80 -6.43
N ASP A 33 -3.85 -14.77 -7.33
CA ASP A 33 -2.95 -15.91 -7.55
C ASP A 33 -1.67 -15.58 -8.35
N LYS A 34 -1.47 -14.31 -8.75
CA LYS A 34 -0.29 -13.88 -9.52
C LYS A 34 0.38 -12.62 -9.00
N ALA A 35 -0.12 -12.01 -7.94
CA ALA A 35 0.47 -10.79 -7.38
C ALA A 35 1.80 -11.11 -6.69
N PHE A 36 2.79 -10.25 -6.85
CA PHE A 36 4.06 -10.34 -6.13
C PHE A 36 3.85 -10.19 -4.62
N LEU A 37 2.98 -9.25 -4.21
CA LEU A 37 2.68 -8.98 -2.81
C LEU A 37 1.29 -8.37 -2.67
N THR A 38 0.49 -8.93 -1.76
CA THR A 38 -0.78 -8.35 -1.31
C THR A 38 -0.68 -8.07 0.18
N ILE A 39 -0.95 -6.83 0.57
CA ILE A 39 -0.89 -6.40 1.98
C ILE A 39 -2.10 -5.53 2.33
N THR A 40 -2.45 -5.50 3.61
CA THR A 40 -3.32 -4.46 4.18
C THR A 40 -2.44 -3.40 4.82
N ASP A 41 -2.55 -2.15 4.37
CA ASP A 41 -1.79 -1.04 4.95
C ASP A 41 -2.43 -0.51 6.24
N ASP A 42 -1.76 0.42 6.93
CA ASP A 42 -2.26 0.92 8.20
C ASP A 42 -3.48 1.85 8.07
N THR A 43 -3.92 2.17 6.84
CA THR A 43 -5.22 2.83 6.58
C THR A 43 -6.36 1.83 6.45
N GLY A 44 -6.07 0.53 6.43
CA GLY A 44 -7.02 -0.56 6.22
C GLY A 44 -7.29 -0.89 4.76
N ARG A 45 -6.52 -0.31 3.80
CA ARG A 45 -6.66 -0.60 2.37
C ARG A 45 -5.86 -1.84 2.01
N THR A 46 -6.43 -2.67 1.15
CA THR A 46 -5.69 -3.73 0.48
C THR A 46 -4.90 -3.14 -0.69
N VAL A 47 -3.59 -3.27 -0.63
CA VAL A 47 -2.66 -2.85 -1.69
C VAL A 47 -2.10 -4.10 -2.35
N VAL A 48 -2.27 -4.19 -3.66
CA VAL A 48 -1.77 -5.29 -4.48
C VAL A 48 -0.62 -4.77 -5.34
N LEU A 49 0.55 -5.34 -5.16
CA LEU A 49 1.71 -5.10 -6.02
C LEU A 49 1.78 -6.26 -7.01
N PRO A 50 1.50 -6.05 -8.30
CA PRO A 50 1.54 -7.10 -9.31
C PRO A 50 2.96 -7.65 -9.52
N GLU A 51 3.96 -6.77 -9.38
CA GLU A 51 5.37 -7.06 -9.57
C GLU A 51 6.20 -6.46 -8.43
N LYS A 52 7.44 -6.95 -8.28
CA LYS A 52 8.39 -6.36 -7.33
C LYS A 52 8.68 -4.92 -7.72
N PRO A 53 8.52 -3.95 -6.79
CA PRO A 53 8.79 -2.55 -7.11
C PRO A 53 10.29 -2.31 -7.36
N GLU A 54 10.57 -1.53 -8.40
CA GLU A 54 11.92 -1.14 -8.79
C GLU A 54 12.22 0.34 -8.49
N ARG A 55 11.17 1.17 -8.46
CA ARG A 55 11.29 2.63 -8.32
C ARG A 55 10.53 3.14 -7.12
N VAL A 56 11.08 2.89 -5.94
CA VAL A 56 10.46 3.25 -4.67
C VAL A 56 10.78 4.68 -4.28
N VAL A 57 9.78 5.44 -3.82
CA VAL A 57 9.94 6.74 -3.15
C VAL A 57 9.49 6.64 -1.71
N SER A 58 10.27 7.18 -0.77
CA SER A 58 9.90 7.25 0.64
C SER A 58 9.54 8.69 1.04
N LEU A 59 8.32 8.89 1.55
CA LEU A 59 7.85 10.21 2.01
C LEU A 59 8.15 10.49 3.48
N ALA A 60 8.68 9.52 4.21
CA ALA A 60 9.05 9.71 5.61
C ALA A 60 10.51 9.28 5.85
N THR A 61 11.29 10.17 6.44
CA THR A 61 12.72 9.93 6.76
C THR A 61 12.91 8.81 7.77
N SER A 62 11.95 8.60 8.68
CA SER A 62 11.98 7.49 9.65
C SER A 62 11.98 6.10 9.00
N TYR A 63 11.47 5.98 7.77
CA TYR A 63 11.44 4.68 7.06
C TYR A 63 12.72 4.39 6.30
N LEU A 64 13.58 5.39 6.09
CA LEU A 64 14.84 5.22 5.37
C LEU A 64 15.76 4.19 6.05
N ASN A 65 15.82 4.21 7.40
CA ASN A 65 16.60 3.23 8.16
C ASN A 65 16.03 1.79 8.01
N MET A 66 14.71 1.65 7.93
CA MET A 66 14.08 0.33 7.72
C MET A 66 14.36 -0.19 6.31
N ILE A 67 14.32 0.68 5.32
CA ILE A 67 14.62 0.36 3.91
C ILE A 67 16.10 -0.03 3.79
N ASP A 68 17.00 0.74 4.41
CA ASP A 68 18.44 0.47 4.40
C ASP A 68 18.77 -0.85 5.10
N ALA A 69 18.11 -1.16 6.21
CA ALA A 69 18.31 -2.41 6.96
C ALA A 69 18.09 -3.67 6.13
N VAL A 70 17.22 -3.61 5.10
CA VAL A 70 16.98 -4.71 4.16
C VAL A 70 17.80 -4.57 2.86
N GLY A 71 18.65 -3.54 2.77
CA GLY A 71 19.43 -3.23 1.56
C GLY A 71 18.56 -2.71 0.41
N GLY A 72 17.42 -2.11 0.74
CA GLY A 72 16.50 -1.50 -0.22
C GLY A 72 17.07 -0.24 -0.85
N LYS A 73 16.68 0.02 -2.10
CA LYS A 73 17.06 1.23 -2.84
C LYS A 73 15.83 2.09 -3.08
N ILE A 74 16.03 3.40 -3.15
CA ILE A 74 14.98 4.37 -3.44
C ILE A 74 15.43 5.31 -4.57
N VAL A 75 14.47 5.83 -5.34
CA VAL A 75 14.72 6.80 -6.41
C VAL A 75 14.37 8.22 -6.00
N GLY A 76 13.71 8.40 -4.85
CA GLY A 76 13.35 9.69 -4.29
C GLY A 76 13.00 9.60 -2.81
N ARG A 77 13.15 10.70 -2.10
CA ARG A 77 12.81 10.80 -0.67
C ARG A 77 12.26 12.17 -0.30
N ALA A 78 11.46 12.22 0.73
CA ALA A 78 11.19 13.50 1.39
C ALA A 78 12.39 13.93 2.22
N SER A 79 12.58 15.26 2.39
CA SER A 79 13.55 15.83 3.31
C SER A 79 12.93 16.09 4.68
N SER A 80 13.76 16.06 5.71
CA SER A 80 13.44 16.43 7.08
C SER A 80 14.64 17.11 7.73
N LYS A 81 14.36 18.01 8.66
CA LYS A 81 15.41 18.63 9.51
C LYS A 81 15.76 17.76 10.72
N ILE A 82 15.02 16.68 10.95
CA ILE A 82 15.13 15.83 12.13
C ILE A 82 15.47 14.41 11.71
N GLY A 83 16.39 13.79 12.43
CA GLY A 83 16.78 12.39 12.25
C GLY A 83 18.05 12.22 11.42
N GLU A 84 18.78 11.15 11.74
CA GLU A 84 19.91 10.72 10.94
C GLU A 84 19.41 9.91 9.74
N MET A 85 20.13 10.04 8.64
CA MET A 85 19.79 9.39 7.38
C MET A 85 20.91 8.41 7.02
N PRO A 86 20.58 7.21 6.50
CA PRO A 86 21.58 6.30 5.97
C PRO A 86 22.45 6.97 4.90
N GLU A 87 23.75 6.71 4.93
CA GLU A 87 24.72 7.31 4.01
C GLU A 87 24.34 7.04 2.53
N ALA A 88 23.88 5.82 2.26
CA ALA A 88 23.45 5.42 0.92
C ALA A 88 22.27 6.24 0.36
N MET A 89 21.53 6.95 1.22
CA MET A 89 20.33 7.70 0.83
C MET A 89 20.52 9.21 0.82
N LYS A 90 21.68 9.71 1.23
CA LYS A 90 21.96 11.15 1.30
C LYS A 90 21.89 11.85 -0.06
N ASN A 91 22.35 11.18 -1.11
CA ASN A 91 22.40 11.73 -2.47
C ASN A 91 21.17 11.40 -3.31
N VAL A 92 20.13 10.79 -2.72
CA VAL A 92 18.88 10.49 -3.43
C VAL A 92 18.08 11.79 -3.63
N PRO A 93 17.48 12.01 -4.81
CA PRO A 93 16.67 13.19 -5.11
C PRO A 93 15.58 13.46 -4.06
N GLU A 94 15.44 14.73 -3.68
CA GLU A 94 14.40 15.17 -2.75
C GLU A 94 13.10 15.52 -3.51
N VAL A 95 11.98 15.02 -3.02
CA VAL A 95 10.64 15.30 -3.54
C VAL A 95 9.87 16.31 -2.66
N GLY A 96 10.61 17.17 -1.97
CA GLY A 96 10.07 18.17 -1.06
C GLY A 96 10.23 17.80 0.41
N PHE A 97 9.73 18.65 1.27
CA PHE A 97 9.79 18.46 2.72
C PHE A 97 8.66 17.53 3.20
N VAL A 98 8.92 16.74 4.26
CA VAL A 98 7.99 15.72 4.77
C VAL A 98 6.53 16.20 4.96
N TYR A 99 6.31 17.46 5.30
CA TYR A 99 4.97 18.04 5.42
C TYR A 99 4.47 18.77 4.16
N ASN A 100 5.35 18.96 3.19
CA ASN A 100 5.07 19.68 1.94
C ASN A 100 5.75 18.99 0.76
N ILE A 101 5.12 17.93 0.29
CA ILE A 101 5.61 17.13 -0.83
C ILE A 101 5.37 17.87 -2.15
N ASN A 102 6.39 17.97 -2.97
CA ASN A 102 6.28 18.43 -4.35
C ASN A 102 5.83 17.25 -5.23
N MET A 103 4.54 17.23 -5.53
CA MET A 103 3.92 16.14 -6.30
C MET A 103 4.43 16.07 -7.74
N GLU A 104 4.80 17.20 -8.35
CA GLU A 104 5.38 17.23 -9.71
C GLU A 104 6.74 16.55 -9.72
N SER A 105 7.63 16.92 -8.77
CA SER A 105 8.92 16.28 -8.61
C SER A 105 8.80 14.78 -8.33
N LEU A 106 7.82 14.38 -7.48
CA LEU A 106 7.58 12.99 -7.14
C LEU A 106 7.14 12.19 -8.37
N ILE A 107 6.11 12.68 -9.09
CA ILE A 107 5.57 12.01 -10.29
C ILE A 107 6.63 11.99 -11.40
N GLY A 108 7.44 13.04 -11.52
CA GLY A 108 8.54 13.13 -12.48
C GLY A 108 9.61 12.05 -12.31
N LEU A 109 9.76 11.50 -11.10
CA LEU A 109 10.63 10.34 -10.84
C LEU A 109 10.04 9.02 -11.34
N LYS A 110 8.76 9.00 -11.79
CA LYS A 110 8.05 7.80 -12.27
C LYS A 110 8.16 6.62 -11.29
N PRO A 111 7.79 6.80 -10.03
CA PRO A 111 7.82 5.70 -9.08
C PRO A 111 6.73 4.68 -9.41
N ASP A 112 7.00 3.42 -9.11
CA ASP A 112 6.01 2.34 -9.11
C ASP A 112 5.42 2.11 -7.71
N LEU A 113 6.17 2.51 -6.65
CA LEU A 113 5.73 2.46 -5.27
C LEU A 113 6.12 3.71 -4.49
N VAL A 114 5.18 4.21 -3.70
CA VAL A 114 5.42 5.24 -2.68
C VAL A 114 5.15 4.66 -1.30
N ILE A 115 6.13 4.76 -0.40
CA ILE A 115 5.98 4.42 1.02
C ILE A 115 5.69 5.73 1.76
N ALA A 116 4.48 5.83 2.31
CA ALA A 116 3.94 7.04 2.90
C ALA A 116 3.70 6.88 4.41
N ASN A 117 3.71 7.98 5.16
CA ASN A 117 3.21 7.98 6.52
C ASN A 117 1.70 8.24 6.50
N LYS A 118 0.90 7.33 7.09
CA LYS A 118 -0.55 7.43 7.15
C LYS A 118 -1.02 8.80 7.61
N ASN A 119 -0.51 9.30 8.74
CA ASN A 119 -1.03 10.52 9.36
C ASN A 119 -0.63 11.81 8.63
N GLN A 120 0.47 11.79 7.89
CA GLN A 120 1.02 12.99 7.24
C GLN A 120 0.66 13.08 5.76
N HIS A 121 0.50 11.93 5.10
CA HIS A 121 0.45 11.87 3.64
C HIS A 121 -0.86 11.29 3.08
N GLU A 122 -1.84 10.93 3.94
CA GLU A 122 -3.11 10.34 3.52
C GLU A 122 -3.81 11.17 2.44
N LYS A 123 -3.76 12.51 2.54
CA LYS A 123 -4.32 13.44 1.57
C LYS A 123 -3.77 13.31 0.15
N PHE A 124 -2.58 12.73 -0.02
CA PHE A 124 -1.94 12.56 -1.33
C PHE A 124 -2.26 11.22 -1.99
N LEU A 125 -2.83 10.26 -1.24
CA LEU A 125 -3.09 8.91 -1.74
C LEU A 125 -3.96 8.90 -3.00
N PRO A 126 -5.11 9.62 -3.05
CA PRO A 126 -5.95 9.61 -4.25
C PRO A 126 -5.24 10.15 -5.50
N LEU A 127 -4.38 11.16 -5.32
CA LEU A 127 -3.62 11.74 -6.43
C LEU A 127 -2.54 10.78 -6.94
N LEU A 128 -1.85 10.07 -6.05
CA LEU A 128 -0.85 9.08 -6.44
C LEU A 128 -1.49 7.90 -7.16
N GLU A 129 -2.60 7.38 -6.65
CA GLU A 129 -3.34 6.28 -7.26
C GLU A 129 -3.92 6.66 -8.64
N SER A 130 -4.41 7.89 -8.81
CA SER A 130 -4.88 8.38 -10.11
C SER A 130 -3.75 8.44 -11.16
N ASN A 131 -2.51 8.57 -10.70
CA ASN A 131 -1.31 8.48 -11.55
C ASN A 131 -0.77 7.05 -11.68
N LYS A 132 -1.54 6.02 -11.25
CA LYS A 132 -1.17 4.60 -11.30
C LYS A 132 0.08 4.27 -10.47
N ILE A 133 0.33 5.02 -9.43
CA ILE A 133 1.42 4.79 -8.47
C ILE A 133 0.85 4.02 -7.28
N HIS A 134 1.40 2.85 -6.97
CA HIS A 134 1.01 2.12 -5.77
C HIS A 134 1.47 2.87 -4.52
N VAL A 135 0.64 2.89 -3.49
CA VAL A 135 0.97 3.56 -2.23
C VAL A 135 0.72 2.62 -1.06
N ILE A 136 1.73 2.47 -0.23
CA ILE A 136 1.64 1.77 1.05
C ILE A 136 1.78 2.82 2.15
N ALA A 137 0.71 3.05 2.90
CA ALA A 137 0.69 4.02 4.00
C ALA A 137 0.85 3.30 5.34
N ILE A 138 1.95 3.56 6.04
CA ILE A 138 2.29 2.94 7.32
C ILE A 138 2.49 4.00 8.41
N ASN A 139 2.30 3.58 9.68
CA ASN A 139 2.55 4.44 10.83
C ASN A 139 2.76 3.60 12.09
N PRO A 140 3.89 2.89 12.21
CA PRO A 140 4.19 2.09 13.40
C PRO A 140 4.31 2.97 14.65
N LYS A 141 3.64 2.60 15.73
CA LYS A 141 3.58 3.33 17.00
C LYS A 141 4.21 2.56 18.14
N THR A 142 4.26 1.23 18.02
CA THR A 142 4.79 0.35 19.03
C THR A 142 6.05 -0.35 18.53
N TYR A 143 6.79 -0.92 19.46
CA TYR A 143 7.98 -1.71 19.14
C TYR A 143 7.67 -2.90 18.22
N ASP A 144 6.60 -3.63 18.50
CA ASP A 144 6.21 -4.77 17.68
C ASP A 144 5.77 -4.33 16.27
N GLU A 145 5.05 -3.23 16.15
CA GLU A 145 4.69 -2.67 14.84
C GLU A 145 5.94 -2.26 14.04
N VAL A 146 7.00 -1.73 14.68
CA VAL A 146 8.27 -1.43 13.99
C VAL A 146 8.91 -2.70 13.44
N LYS A 147 8.90 -3.81 14.20
CA LYS A 147 9.40 -5.12 13.75
C LYS A 147 8.60 -5.63 12.56
N ASP A 148 7.27 -5.53 12.63
CA ASP A 148 6.40 -5.94 11.52
C ASP A 148 6.69 -5.12 10.26
N LYS A 149 6.99 -3.82 10.38
CA LYS A 149 7.35 -2.99 9.23
C LYS A 149 8.75 -3.32 8.68
N LEU A 150 9.71 -3.76 9.50
CA LEU A 150 10.99 -4.29 9.00
C LEU A 150 10.79 -5.56 8.17
N ILE A 151 9.95 -6.48 8.64
CA ILE A 151 9.57 -7.69 7.91
C ILE A 151 8.84 -7.31 6.60
N LEU A 152 7.91 -6.35 6.68
CA LEU A 152 7.21 -5.83 5.51
C LEU A 152 8.18 -5.24 4.47
N MET A 153 9.18 -4.45 4.89
CA MET A 153 10.20 -3.93 3.96
C MET A 153 10.94 -5.06 3.27
N GLY A 154 11.32 -6.13 4.00
CA GLY A 154 11.92 -7.32 3.37
C GLY A 154 11.03 -7.92 2.28
N LYS A 155 9.73 -8.05 2.53
CA LYS A 155 8.76 -8.56 1.54
C LYS A 155 8.64 -7.63 0.31
N ILE A 156 8.52 -6.32 0.52
CA ILE A 156 8.43 -5.30 -0.55
C ILE A 156 9.66 -5.37 -1.47
N TYR A 157 10.84 -5.51 -0.90
CA TYR A 157 12.08 -5.58 -1.68
C TYR A 157 12.43 -6.99 -2.18
N GLY A 158 11.58 -8.00 -1.91
CA GLY A 158 11.78 -9.39 -2.35
C GLY A 158 12.94 -10.09 -1.64
N VAL A 159 13.22 -9.69 -0.41
CA VAL A 159 14.29 -10.24 0.47
C VAL A 159 13.73 -10.47 1.88
N PRO A 160 12.68 -11.30 2.05
CA PRO A 160 11.97 -11.46 3.32
C PRO A 160 12.91 -11.86 4.47
N GLU A 161 13.93 -12.67 4.19
CA GLU A 161 14.94 -13.10 5.15
C GLU A 161 15.74 -11.93 5.75
N LYS A 162 15.97 -10.86 4.98
CA LYS A 162 16.64 -9.65 5.51
C LYS A 162 15.71 -8.86 6.42
N GLY A 163 14.41 -8.83 6.13
CA GLY A 163 13.41 -8.21 7.00
C GLY A 163 13.34 -8.90 8.36
N GLU A 164 13.29 -10.23 8.37
CA GLU A 164 13.31 -11.04 9.59
C GLU A 164 14.60 -10.86 10.37
N ALA A 165 15.74 -10.87 9.69
CA ALA A 165 17.06 -10.64 10.33
C ALA A 165 17.16 -9.24 10.94
N ALA A 166 16.64 -8.20 10.27
CA ALA A 166 16.60 -6.84 10.80
C ALA A 166 15.70 -6.73 12.04
N ALA A 167 14.54 -7.37 12.04
CA ALA A 167 13.65 -7.44 13.20
C ALA A 167 14.32 -8.16 14.38
N ALA A 168 14.97 -9.31 14.15
CA ALA A 168 15.71 -10.05 15.17
C ALA A 168 16.90 -9.25 15.74
N LYS A 169 17.61 -8.49 14.89
CA LYS A 169 18.69 -7.60 15.33
C LYS A 169 18.17 -6.50 16.25
N LEU A 170 17.01 -5.93 15.95
CA LEU A 170 16.36 -4.93 16.78
C LEU A 170 16.01 -5.52 18.16
N ASP A 171 15.48 -6.76 18.23
CA ASP A 171 15.21 -7.45 19.49
C ASP A 171 16.50 -7.59 20.35
N GLN A 172 17.60 -7.97 19.73
CA GLN A 172 18.88 -8.10 20.45
C GLN A 172 19.39 -6.77 21.00
N GLN A 173 19.25 -5.69 20.22
CA GLN A 173 19.65 -4.35 20.64
C GLN A 173 18.84 -3.85 21.82
N VAL A 174 17.51 -4.07 21.80
CA VAL A 174 16.64 -3.68 22.92
C VAL A 174 16.97 -4.48 24.18
N LYS A 175 17.12 -5.80 24.09
CA LYS A 175 17.53 -6.64 25.24
C LYS A 175 18.85 -6.17 25.85
N ALA A 176 19.86 -5.87 25.04
CA ALA A 176 21.15 -5.41 25.52
C ALA A 176 21.10 -4.09 26.32
N VAL A 177 20.04 -3.28 26.13
CA VAL A 177 19.82 -2.02 26.85
C VAL A 177 18.96 -2.24 28.09
N THR A 178 17.98 -3.14 28.06
CA THR A 178 17.03 -3.37 29.15
C THR A 178 17.54 -4.31 30.23
N GLU A 179 18.57 -5.13 29.94
CA GLU A 179 19.19 -6.07 30.87
C GLU A 179 20.45 -5.52 31.60
N LYS A 180 20.72 -4.23 31.47
CA LYS A 180 21.77 -3.49 32.23
C LYS A 180 21.18 -2.81 33.46
#